data_2ab5d0c034439c5c38a5ea37b069f840
#
_entry.id   2ab5d0c034439c5c38a5ea37b069f840
#
_cell.length_a   1.000
_cell.length_b   1.000
_cell.length_c   1.000
_cell.angle_alpha   90.00
_cell.angle_beta   90.00
_cell.angle_gamma   90.00
#
_symmetry.space_group_name_H-M   'P 1'
#
loop_
_entity.id
_entity.type
_entity.pdbx_description
1 polymer ?
#
loop_
_entity_poly.entity_id
_entity_poly.type
_entity_poly.pdbx_seq_one_letter_code
_entity_poly.pdbx_strand_id
1 'polypeptide(L)'
;MLSKILRLFVKEKRIESSNIAQNGTLTTKELPQILDKTGIGLIVLDANDCIAQINSVSSMDLNIPKDYEGSKLVEVFNNGEIINLIKSAKVDTSAEEEIFGVDPGNKSFLVNATYDYESLETTLVFIDITRIKKLENIRKDFIANLSHELRTPVAVIRANSESLVDGALDDKEIAQKFSNAILKNSEKLSYLLEDILNLSTIESGEYNLELAENSISEIFKTSINSVLSNNPDIKIINNLSSDIKVICDTKALLQVVDNLIENSVKYGITEESKEIIINMQDQGSKVRFEIEDHGQGIPADQRERVFERFFRIQNNNTSLKEGTGLGLSIVKNLVNLMGGSVGNEKAYPDGTIFWFTLNKKN
;
A
#
# COMPACT_ATOMS: atom_id res chain seq x y z
N MET A 1 21.96 -8.17 2.72
CA MET A 1 21.89 -9.64 2.79
C MET A 1 22.05 -10.30 1.42
N LEU A 2 21.38 -9.83 0.38
CA LEU A 2 21.53 -10.31 -1.01
C LEU A 2 22.95 -10.12 -1.59
N SER A 3 23.62 -8.99 -1.31
CA SER A 3 25.00 -8.77 -1.74
C SER A 3 26.00 -9.79 -1.15
N LYS A 4 25.71 -10.34 0.04
CA LYS A 4 26.49 -11.45 0.62
C LYS A 4 26.24 -12.78 -0.10
N ILE A 5 25.02 -13.02 -0.55
CA ILE A 5 24.65 -14.25 -1.29
C ILE A 5 25.26 -14.21 -2.70
N LEU A 6 25.17 -13.07 -3.39
CA LEU A 6 25.84 -12.86 -4.69
C LEU A 6 27.37 -12.95 -4.59
N ARG A 7 27.97 -12.36 -3.55
CA ARG A 7 29.45 -12.50 -3.30
C ARG A 7 29.85 -13.94 -2.99
N LEU A 8 29.00 -14.72 -2.35
CA LEU A 8 29.24 -16.16 -2.16
C LEU A 8 29.21 -16.91 -3.51
N PHE A 9 28.25 -16.62 -4.38
CA PHE A 9 28.15 -17.23 -5.71
C PHE A 9 29.34 -16.89 -6.61
N VAL A 10 29.78 -15.63 -6.63
CA VAL A 10 30.93 -15.17 -7.41
C VAL A 10 32.27 -15.67 -6.80
N LYS A 11 32.34 -15.80 -5.46
CA LYS A 11 33.54 -16.27 -4.77
C LYS A 11 33.72 -17.79 -4.88
N GLU A 12 32.65 -18.57 -4.94
CA GLU A 12 32.71 -20.02 -5.21
C GLU A 12 33.24 -20.31 -6.61
N LYS A 13 32.89 -19.51 -7.64
CA LYS A 13 33.49 -19.65 -8.98
C LYS A 13 35.02 -19.49 -8.97
N ARG A 14 35.59 -18.72 -8.06
CA ARG A 14 37.03 -18.51 -7.93
C ARG A 14 37.78 -19.64 -7.21
N ILE A 15 37.07 -20.41 -6.39
CA ILE A 15 37.64 -21.57 -5.65
C ILE A 15 37.54 -22.83 -6.50
N GLU A 16 36.56 -22.95 -7.39
CA GLU A 16 36.32 -24.14 -8.20
C GLU A 16 37.18 -24.26 -9.44
N SER A 17 37.73 -23.15 -9.95
CA SER A 17 38.64 -23.22 -11.11
C SER A 17 40.01 -23.88 -10.81
N SER A 18 40.33 -24.15 -9.54
CA SER A 18 41.62 -24.75 -9.17
C SER A 18 41.55 -26.18 -8.63
N ASN A 19 40.36 -26.77 -8.34
CA ASN A 19 40.32 -28.08 -7.64
C ASN A 19 39.11 -28.99 -7.89
N ILE A 20 38.34 -28.84 -8.98
CA ILE A 20 37.24 -29.79 -9.26
C ILE A 20 37.32 -30.35 -10.69
N ALA A 21 38.26 -31.24 -10.88
CA ALA A 21 38.19 -32.25 -11.92
C ALA A 21 37.63 -33.52 -11.31
N GLN A 22 36.35 -33.62 -11.06
CA GLN A 22 35.51 -34.85 -10.96
C GLN A 22 34.24 -34.55 -10.15
N ASN A 23 33.12 -34.57 -10.84
CA ASN A 23 31.72 -34.52 -10.38
C ASN A 23 31.04 -33.16 -10.41
N GLY A 24 30.31 -32.89 -11.48
CA GLY A 24 29.17 -31.96 -11.48
C GLY A 24 29.48 -30.52 -11.81
N THR A 25 30.34 -30.25 -12.79
CA THR A 25 30.45 -28.90 -13.39
C THR A 25 29.16 -28.51 -14.09
N LEU A 26 28.45 -27.53 -13.53
CA LEU A 26 27.39 -26.80 -14.26
C LEU A 26 28.02 -26.24 -15.55
N THR A 27 27.58 -26.73 -16.69
CA THR A 27 28.06 -26.20 -17.96
C THR A 27 27.53 -24.79 -18.14
N THR A 28 28.30 -23.92 -18.80
CA THR A 28 27.88 -22.55 -19.16
C THR A 28 26.53 -22.48 -19.88
N LYS A 29 26.06 -23.59 -20.44
CA LYS A 29 24.73 -23.74 -21.08
C LYS A 29 23.58 -23.98 -20.08
N GLU A 30 23.86 -24.50 -18.89
CA GLU A 30 22.82 -24.83 -17.88
C GLU A 30 22.52 -23.64 -16.96
N LEU A 31 23.48 -22.75 -16.74
CA LEU A 31 23.35 -21.58 -15.88
C LEU A 31 22.18 -20.66 -16.26
N PRO A 32 21.98 -20.27 -17.54
CA PRO A 32 20.84 -19.46 -17.94
C PRO A 32 19.49 -20.10 -17.63
N GLN A 33 19.35 -21.40 -17.81
CA GLN A 33 18.09 -22.13 -17.53
C GLN A 33 17.77 -22.21 -16.03
N ILE A 34 18.78 -22.27 -15.19
CA ILE A 34 18.61 -22.23 -13.73
C ILE A 34 18.19 -20.83 -13.29
N LEU A 35 18.81 -19.80 -13.83
CA LEU A 35 18.48 -18.41 -13.55
C LEU A 35 17.07 -18.05 -14.04
N ASP A 36 16.64 -18.59 -15.19
CA ASP A 36 15.27 -18.45 -15.68
C ASP A 36 14.24 -18.95 -14.66
N LYS A 37 14.48 -20.09 -14.03
CA LYS A 37 13.58 -20.65 -13.01
C LYS A 37 13.52 -19.83 -11.73
N THR A 38 14.53 -19.02 -11.45
CA THR A 38 14.60 -18.15 -10.26
C THR A 38 14.12 -16.74 -10.54
N GLY A 39 13.77 -16.40 -11.79
CA GLY A 39 13.36 -15.05 -12.20
C GLY A 39 14.52 -14.04 -12.18
N ILE A 40 15.77 -14.51 -12.34
CA ILE A 40 16.96 -13.66 -12.38
C ILE A 40 17.40 -13.50 -13.84
N GLY A 41 17.50 -12.25 -14.29
CA GLY A 41 17.99 -11.91 -15.62
C GLY A 41 19.52 -12.03 -15.70
N LEU A 42 20.01 -12.52 -16.86
CA LEU A 42 21.42 -12.65 -17.18
C LEU A 42 21.68 -12.13 -18.59
N ILE A 43 22.71 -11.29 -18.74
CA ILE A 43 23.28 -10.90 -20.02
C ILE A 43 24.81 -11.03 -19.91
N VAL A 44 25.41 -11.68 -20.89
CA VAL A 44 26.87 -11.75 -21.05
C VAL A 44 27.25 -10.98 -22.29
N LEU A 45 28.18 -10.05 -22.16
CA LEU A 45 28.74 -9.23 -23.24
C LEU A 45 30.15 -9.68 -23.57
N ASP A 46 30.51 -9.66 -24.83
CA ASP A 46 31.87 -9.91 -25.30
C ASP A 46 32.79 -8.70 -25.09
N ALA A 47 34.04 -8.81 -25.53
CA ALA A 47 35.05 -7.75 -25.46
C ALA A 47 34.66 -6.43 -26.16
N ASN A 48 33.70 -6.46 -27.08
CA ASN A 48 33.19 -5.31 -27.85
C ASN A 48 31.87 -4.77 -27.32
N ASP A 49 31.41 -5.23 -26.14
CA ASP A 49 30.11 -4.93 -25.55
C ASP A 49 28.92 -5.45 -26.40
N CYS A 50 29.16 -6.45 -27.25
CA CYS A 50 28.08 -7.14 -27.96
C CYS A 50 27.49 -8.26 -27.12
N ILE A 51 26.19 -8.50 -27.25
CA ILE A 51 25.48 -9.55 -26.51
C ILE A 51 25.95 -10.93 -27.02
N ALA A 52 26.72 -11.63 -26.18
CA ALA A 52 27.13 -13.01 -26.43
C ALA A 52 26.09 -14.00 -25.94
N GLN A 53 25.42 -13.72 -24.82
CA GLN A 53 24.41 -14.59 -24.23
C GLN A 53 23.38 -13.77 -23.45
N ILE A 54 22.12 -14.20 -23.50
CA ILE A 54 21.02 -13.67 -22.72
C ILE A 54 20.10 -14.81 -22.30
N ASN A 55 19.52 -14.72 -21.10
CA ASN A 55 18.49 -15.66 -20.70
C ASN A 55 17.07 -15.12 -21.00
N SER A 56 16.06 -15.98 -20.89
CA SER A 56 14.68 -15.63 -21.25
C SER A 56 14.09 -14.56 -20.34
N VAL A 57 14.47 -14.50 -19.06
CA VAL A 57 14.04 -13.45 -18.12
C VAL A 57 14.51 -12.08 -18.60
N SER A 58 15.81 -11.90 -18.89
CA SER A 58 16.33 -10.61 -19.38
C SER A 58 15.70 -10.20 -20.71
N SER A 59 15.53 -11.17 -21.64
CA SER A 59 14.90 -10.87 -22.93
C SER A 59 13.47 -10.33 -22.76
N MET A 60 12.68 -10.93 -21.88
CA MET A 60 11.31 -10.48 -21.61
C MET A 60 11.27 -9.17 -20.82
N ASP A 61 12.04 -9.08 -19.72
CA ASP A 61 11.98 -7.96 -18.80
C ASP A 61 12.53 -6.66 -19.39
N LEU A 62 13.51 -6.77 -20.27
CA LEU A 62 14.14 -5.62 -20.95
C LEU A 62 13.64 -5.43 -22.37
N ASN A 63 12.67 -6.25 -22.81
CA ASN A 63 12.09 -6.22 -24.16
C ASN A 63 13.16 -6.27 -25.28
N ILE A 64 14.18 -7.12 -25.08
CA ILE A 64 15.25 -7.28 -26.07
C ILE A 64 14.76 -8.14 -27.25
N PRO A 65 14.93 -7.68 -28.51
CA PRO A 65 14.51 -8.43 -29.69
C PRO A 65 15.18 -9.81 -29.79
N LYS A 66 14.54 -10.76 -30.46
CA LYS A 66 15.09 -12.13 -30.62
C LYS A 66 16.34 -12.20 -31.51
N ASP A 67 16.54 -11.23 -32.38
CA ASP A 67 17.67 -11.10 -33.29
C ASP A 67 18.83 -10.27 -32.70
N TYR A 68 19.02 -10.33 -31.41
CA TYR A 68 20.02 -9.58 -30.65
C TYR A 68 21.47 -10.06 -30.85
N GLU A 69 21.68 -11.28 -31.37
CA GLU A 69 23.02 -11.88 -31.45
C GLU A 69 24.00 -10.99 -32.23
N GLY A 70 25.12 -10.63 -31.61
CA GLY A 70 26.15 -9.76 -32.17
C GLY A 70 25.82 -8.26 -32.14
N SER A 71 24.63 -7.86 -31.66
CA SER A 71 24.30 -6.45 -31.48
C SER A 71 24.93 -5.91 -30.16
N LYS A 72 25.35 -4.64 -30.18
CA LYS A 72 25.78 -3.99 -28.96
C LYS A 72 24.59 -3.79 -28.02
N LEU A 73 24.79 -4.03 -26.72
CA LEU A 73 23.71 -3.85 -25.73
C LEU A 73 23.06 -2.46 -25.82
N VAL A 74 23.84 -1.41 -26.04
CA VAL A 74 23.38 -0.03 -26.17
C VAL A 74 22.44 0.20 -27.37
N GLU A 75 22.52 -0.61 -28.40
CA GLU A 75 21.68 -0.50 -29.61
C GLU A 75 20.31 -1.12 -29.41
N VAL A 76 20.22 -2.20 -28.61
CA VAL A 76 18.96 -2.93 -28.33
C VAL A 76 18.32 -2.52 -27.01
N PHE A 77 19.11 -2.01 -26.08
CA PHE A 77 18.67 -1.53 -24.78
C PHE A 77 19.43 -0.26 -24.37
N ASN A 78 18.92 0.88 -24.80
CA ASN A 78 19.54 2.19 -24.56
C ASN A 78 19.20 2.73 -23.16
N ASN A 79 19.99 2.32 -22.16
CA ASN A 79 19.90 2.84 -20.80
C ASN A 79 21.27 3.37 -20.35
N GLY A 80 21.34 4.70 -20.05
CA GLY A 80 22.59 5.37 -19.71
C GLY A 80 23.21 4.89 -18.38
N GLU A 81 22.38 4.47 -17.41
CA GLU A 81 22.84 3.96 -16.11
C GLU A 81 23.55 2.61 -16.29
N ILE A 82 23.00 1.70 -17.10
CA ILE A 82 23.63 0.41 -17.41
C ILE A 82 24.95 0.60 -18.15
N ILE A 83 25.01 1.55 -19.09
CA ILE A 83 26.26 1.85 -19.80
C ILE A 83 27.35 2.34 -18.83
N ASN A 84 26.99 3.19 -17.89
CA ASN A 84 27.92 3.68 -16.88
C ASN A 84 28.35 2.55 -15.94
N LEU A 85 27.40 1.69 -15.54
CA LEU A 85 27.67 0.53 -14.70
C LEU A 85 28.67 -0.44 -15.34
N ILE A 86 28.54 -0.71 -16.65
CA ILE A 86 29.50 -1.52 -17.42
C ILE A 86 30.90 -0.88 -17.40
N LYS A 87 30.98 0.44 -17.59
CA LYS A 87 32.27 1.15 -17.55
C LYS A 87 32.91 1.05 -16.17
N SER A 88 32.13 1.24 -15.12
CA SER A 88 32.60 1.10 -13.74
C SER A 88 33.09 -0.30 -13.43
N ALA A 89 32.37 -1.34 -13.88
CA ALA A 89 32.78 -2.73 -13.70
C ALA A 89 34.12 -3.06 -14.41
N LYS A 90 34.38 -2.45 -15.57
CA LYS A 90 35.66 -2.60 -16.28
C LYS A 90 36.83 -1.95 -15.54
N VAL A 91 36.59 -0.99 -14.65
CA VAL A 91 37.62 -0.35 -13.82
C VAL A 91 37.80 -1.09 -12.48
N ASP A 92 36.68 -1.40 -11.82
CA ASP A 92 36.69 -1.90 -10.43
C ASP A 92 36.44 -3.41 -10.33
N THR A 93 36.43 -4.15 -11.45
CA THR A 93 36.10 -5.59 -11.57
C THR A 93 34.63 -5.88 -11.35
N SER A 94 33.93 -5.12 -10.53
CA SER A 94 32.48 -5.25 -10.31
C SER A 94 31.86 -3.93 -9.89
N ALA A 95 30.62 -3.70 -10.33
CA ALA A 95 29.79 -2.56 -9.93
C ALA A 95 28.35 -3.02 -9.73
N GLU A 96 27.62 -2.35 -8.83
CA GLU A 96 26.19 -2.63 -8.53
C GLU A 96 25.42 -1.32 -8.47
N GLU A 97 24.26 -1.28 -9.10
CA GLU A 97 23.40 -0.09 -9.12
C GLU A 97 21.92 -0.48 -9.16
N GLU A 98 21.07 0.36 -8.55
CA GLU A 98 19.62 0.26 -8.67
C GLU A 98 19.16 1.11 -9.85
N ILE A 99 18.50 0.48 -10.83
CA ILE A 99 18.03 1.11 -12.07
C ILE A 99 16.51 1.17 -12.06
N PHE A 100 15.97 2.35 -12.35
CA PHE A 100 14.55 2.65 -12.24
C PHE A 100 13.93 2.96 -13.60
N GLY A 101 12.59 2.80 -13.67
CA GLY A 101 11.82 3.24 -14.83
C GLY A 101 12.06 2.44 -16.10
N VAL A 102 12.47 1.19 -15.98
CA VAL A 102 12.75 0.33 -17.14
C VAL A 102 11.44 -0.15 -17.77
N ASP A 103 11.27 0.13 -19.06
CA ASP A 103 10.15 -0.38 -19.86
C ASP A 103 10.41 -1.82 -20.37
N PRO A 104 9.38 -2.66 -20.48
CA PRO A 104 7.96 -2.38 -20.26
C PRO A 104 7.59 -2.43 -18.76
N GLY A 105 6.63 -1.57 -18.37
CA GLY A 105 5.99 -1.66 -17.05
C GLY A 105 6.65 -0.88 -15.93
N ASN A 106 7.56 0.05 -16.23
CA ASN A 106 8.21 0.93 -15.24
C ASN A 106 8.87 0.10 -14.11
N LYS A 107 9.62 -0.93 -14.51
CA LYS A 107 10.29 -1.85 -13.58
C LYS A 107 11.50 -1.20 -12.90
N SER A 108 11.86 -1.75 -11.74
CA SER A 108 13.08 -1.38 -11.01
C SER A 108 13.94 -2.61 -10.86
N PHE A 109 15.21 -2.51 -11.23
CA PHE A 109 16.17 -3.61 -11.15
C PHE A 109 17.35 -3.25 -10.27
N LEU A 110 17.79 -4.23 -9.48
CA LEU A 110 19.15 -4.23 -8.95
C LEU A 110 20.02 -4.92 -9.99
N VAL A 111 20.98 -4.19 -10.53
CA VAL A 111 21.87 -4.70 -11.58
C VAL A 111 23.28 -4.80 -11.03
N ASN A 112 23.86 -5.98 -11.15
CA ASN A 112 25.27 -6.21 -10.85
C ASN A 112 26.02 -6.47 -12.16
N ALA A 113 27.09 -5.71 -12.40
CA ALA A 113 28.00 -5.91 -13.52
C ALA A 113 29.34 -6.44 -13.01
N THR A 114 29.84 -7.50 -13.58
CA THR A 114 31.15 -8.08 -13.27
C THR A 114 31.95 -8.22 -14.57
N TYR A 115 33.21 -7.74 -14.56
CA TYR A 115 34.13 -7.83 -15.68
C TYR A 115 35.21 -8.87 -15.39
N ASP A 116 35.41 -9.79 -16.34
CA ASP A 116 36.47 -10.78 -16.29
C ASP A 116 37.62 -10.37 -17.23
N TYR A 117 38.79 -10.12 -16.67
CA TYR A 117 39.98 -9.69 -17.42
C TYR A 117 40.62 -10.83 -18.24
N GLU A 118 40.33 -12.11 -17.93
CA GLU A 118 40.88 -13.25 -18.69
C GLU A 118 40.08 -13.50 -19.95
N SER A 119 38.73 -13.53 -19.85
CA SER A 119 37.84 -13.73 -21.00
C SER A 119 37.46 -12.42 -21.71
N LEU A 120 37.73 -11.26 -21.09
CA LEU A 120 37.30 -9.93 -21.53
C LEU A 120 35.75 -9.80 -21.64
N GLU A 121 35.03 -10.60 -20.87
CA GLU A 121 33.56 -10.60 -20.84
C GLU A 121 33.02 -9.74 -19.71
N THR A 122 31.87 -9.11 -19.96
CA THR A 122 31.07 -8.45 -18.91
C THR A 122 29.81 -9.25 -18.64
N THR A 123 29.61 -9.70 -17.43
CA THR A 123 28.40 -10.37 -16.99
C THR A 123 27.49 -9.39 -16.24
N LEU A 124 26.25 -9.23 -16.70
CA LEU A 124 25.22 -8.43 -16.06
C LEU A 124 24.17 -9.37 -15.46
N VAL A 125 23.85 -9.15 -14.20
CA VAL A 125 22.80 -9.89 -13.49
C VAL A 125 21.72 -8.88 -13.07
N PHE A 126 20.46 -9.17 -13.43
CA PHE A 126 19.30 -8.33 -13.18
C PHE A 126 18.37 -9.00 -12.18
N ILE A 127 18.05 -8.33 -11.10
CA ILE A 127 17.07 -8.77 -10.10
C ILE A 127 15.93 -7.77 -10.08
N ASP A 128 14.71 -8.21 -10.40
CA ASP A 128 13.53 -7.36 -10.32
C ASP A 128 13.22 -7.03 -8.86
N ILE A 129 13.41 -5.77 -8.48
CA ILE A 129 13.12 -5.21 -7.15
C ILE A 129 11.89 -4.30 -7.15
N THR A 130 11.08 -4.32 -8.22
CA THR A 130 9.92 -3.44 -8.39
C THR A 130 8.97 -3.52 -7.20
N ARG A 131 8.68 -4.74 -6.74
CA ARG A 131 7.80 -4.95 -5.57
C ARG A 131 8.41 -4.39 -4.29
N ILE A 132 9.71 -4.58 -4.08
CA ILE A 132 10.43 -4.07 -2.89
C ILE A 132 10.39 -2.55 -2.90
N LYS A 133 10.68 -1.93 -4.06
CA LYS A 133 10.65 -0.46 -4.21
C LYS A 133 9.26 0.14 -4.01
N LYS A 134 8.23 -0.52 -4.52
CA LYS A 134 6.84 -0.11 -4.26
C LYS A 134 6.53 -0.12 -2.76
N LEU A 135 6.92 -1.17 -2.05
CA LEU A 135 6.72 -1.27 -0.59
C LEU A 135 7.53 -0.22 0.18
N GLU A 136 8.79 0.04 -0.21
CA GLU A 136 9.61 1.10 0.39
C GLU A 136 9.01 2.48 0.18
N ASN A 137 8.49 2.78 -1.01
CA ASN A 137 7.84 4.05 -1.31
C ASN A 137 6.54 4.22 -0.50
N ILE A 138 5.69 3.18 -0.45
CA ILE A 138 4.49 3.19 0.40
C ILE A 138 4.86 3.47 1.87
N ARG A 139 5.94 2.85 2.37
CA ARG A 139 6.41 3.09 3.74
C ARG A 139 6.94 4.52 3.94
N LYS A 140 7.69 5.07 2.98
CA LYS A 140 8.18 6.46 3.04
C LYS A 140 7.02 7.45 3.05
N ASP A 141 6.05 7.26 2.16
CA ASP A 141 4.86 8.11 2.06
C ASP A 141 4.02 8.02 3.35
N PHE A 142 3.89 6.82 3.93
CA PHE A 142 3.23 6.61 5.22
C PHE A 142 3.87 7.47 6.32
N ILE A 143 5.20 7.40 6.48
CA ILE A 143 5.93 8.15 7.53
C ILE A 143 5.82 9.67 7.28
N ALA A 144 5.93 10.11 6.04
CA ALA A 144 5.82 11.51 5.69
C ALA A 144 4.43 12.07 6.02
N ASN A 145 3.37 11.38 5.58
CA ASN A 145 1.99 11.77 5.82
C ASN A 145 1.65 11.74 7.32
N LEU A 146 2.09 10.70 8.04
CA LEU A 146 1.94 10.62 9.49
C LEU A 146 2.56 11.82 10.21
N SER A 147 3.78 12.19 9.81
CA SER A 147 4.48 13.35 10.38
C SER A 147 3.70 14.65 10.16
N HIS A 148 3.07 14.81 9.01
CA HIS A 148 2.22 15.96 8.70
C HIS A 148 0.94 15.98 9.53
N GLU A 149 0.23 14.83 9.62
CA GLU A 149 -1.03 14.71 10.37
C GLU A 149 -0.84 14.87 11.89
N LEU A 150 0.32 14.50 12.42
CA LEU A 150 0.67 14.73 13.83
C LEU A 150 1.08 16.18 14.09
N ARG A 151 1.83 16.81 13.20
CA ARG A 151 2.36 18.18 13.39
C ARG A 151 1.26 19.23 13.52
N THR A 152 0.20 19.12 12.72
CA THR A 152 -0.89 20.09 12.68
C THR A 152 -1.62 20.23 14.02
N PRO A 153 -2.17 19.16 14.63
CA PRO A 153 -2.85 19.27 15.92
C PRO A 153 -1.90 19.69 17.05
N VAL A 154 -0.65 19.24 17.03
CA VAL A 154 0.36 19.65 18.02
C VAL A 154 0.61 21.16 17.94
N ALA A 155 0.75 21.72 16.72
CA ALA A 155 0.93 23.16 16.54
C ALA A 155 -0.29 23.96 17.04
N VAL A 156 -1.51 23.48 16.79
CA VAL A 156 -2.73 24.11 17.27
C VAL A 156 -2.82 24.07 18.80
N ILE A 157 -2.56 22.92 19.42
CA ILE A 157 -2.52 22.78 20.89
C ILE A 157 -1.51 23.76 21.47
N ARG A 158 -0.30 23.79 20.92
CA ARG A 158 0.76 24.67 21.38
C ARG A 158 0.38 26.15 21.29
N ALA A 159 -0.09 26.60 20.11
CA ALA A 159 -0.46 27.99 19.89
C ALA A 159 -1.60 28.46 20.81
N ASN A 160 -2.64 27.63 21.01
CA ASN A 160 -3.73 27.97 21.93
C ASN A 160 -3.27 27.97 23.38
N SER A 161 -2.36 27.06 23.78
CA SER A 161 -1.78 27.03 25.12
C SER A 161 -0.90 28.27 25.38
N GLU A 162 -0.06 28.65 24.43
CA GLU A 162 0.74 29.90 24.50
C GLU A 162 -0.17 31.12 24.67
N SER A 163 -1.26 31.21 23.86
CA SER A 163 -2.23 32.32 23.98
C SER A 163 -2.92 32.37 25.32
N LEU A 164 -3.25 31.22 25.94
CA LEU A 164 -3.82 31.19 27.30
C LEU A 164 -2.82 31.71 28.33
N VAL A 165 -1.56 31.34 28.22
CA VAL A 165 -0.48 31.79 29.14
C VAL A 165 -0.22 33.28 28.96
N ASP A 166 -0.30 33.83 27.73
CA ASP A 166 -0.01 35.23 27.40
C ASP A 166 -1.15 36.20 27.73
N GLY A 167 -2.17 35.75 28.49
CA GLY A 167 -3.20 36.62 29.04
C GLY A 167 -4.65 36.35 28.60
N ALA A 168 -4.86 35.39 27.67
CA ALA A 168 -6.23 35.04 27.25
C ALA A 168 -7.06 34.38 28.37
N LEU A 169 -6.45 34.00 29.50
CA LEU A 169 -7.15 33.50 30.71
C LEU A 169 -8.03 34.54 31.36
N ASP A 170 -7.74 35.84 31.17
CA ASP A 170 -8.50 36.94 31.75
C ASP A 170 -9.86 37.15 31.07
N ASP A 171 -10.01 36.65 29.84
CA ASP A 171 -11.27 36.66 29.08
C ASP A 171 -11.87 35.24 29.05
N LYS A 172 -12.99 35.08 29.77
CA LYS A 172 -13.63 33.77 29.92
C LYS A 172 -14.09 33.14 28.61
N GLU A 173 -14.57 33.92 27.64
CA GLU A 173 -15.05 33.41 26.37
C GLU A 173 -13.88 32.97 25.50
N ILE A 174 -12.81 33.74 25.46
CA ILE A 174 -11.58 33.43 24.71
C ILE A 174 -10.90 32.20 25.34
N ALA A 175 -10.77 32.17 26.68
CA ALA A 175 -10.20 31.04 27.40
C ALA A 175 -10.97 29.75 27.13
N GLN A 176 -12.30 29.80 27.13
CA GLN A 176 -13.13 28.62 26.79
C GLN A 176 -12.93 28.15 25.35
N LYS A 177 -12.84 29.10 24.39
CA LYS A 177 -12.60 28.80 22.98
C LYS A 177 -11.25 28.10 22.78
N PHE A 178 -10.17 28.60 23.39
CA PHE A 178 -8.85 28.02 23.29
C PHE A 178 -8.77 26.64 23.98
N SER A 179 -9.38 26.52 25.16
CA SER A 179 -9.44 25.24 25.89
C SER A 179 -10.19 24.17 25.07
N ASN A 180 -11.30 24.52 24.43
CA ASN A 180 -12.05 23.62 23.56
C ASN A 180 -11.22 23.22 22.32
N ALA A 181 -10.45 24.16 21.74
CA ALA A 181 -9.58 23.86 20.62
C ALA A 181 -8.44 22.90 21.02
N ILE A 182 -7.87 23.06 22.21
CA ILE A 182 -6.86 22.15 22.76
C ILE A 182 -7.46 20.77 22.95
N LEU A 183 -8.63 20.67 23.60
CA LEU A 183 -9.31 19.40 23.86
C LEU A 183 -9.59 18.67 22.55
N LYS A 184 -10.21 19.33 21.58
CA LYS A 184 -10.53 18.75 20.27
C LYS A 184 -9.30 18.22 19.55
N ASN A 185 -8.17 18.94 19.56
CA ASN A 185 -6.95 18.49 18.90
C ASN A 185 -6.22 17.37 19.67
N SER A 186 -6.37 17.32 21.00
CA SER A 186 -5.89 16.22 21.83
C SER A 186 -6.66 14.91 21.55
N GLU A 187 -7.99 15.01 21.43
CA GLU A 187 -8.84 13.89 21.02
C GLU A 187 -8.47 13.40 19.61
N LYS A 188 -8.27 14.32 18.67
CA LYS A 188 -7.81 13.97 17.32
C LYS A 188 -6.48 13.20 17.32
N LEU A 189 -5.52 13.63 18.16
CA LEU A 189 -4.24 12.91 18.33
C LEU A 189 -4.44 11.50 18.90
N SER A 190 -5.33 11.35 19.87
CA SER A 190 -5.64 10.04 20.47
C SER A 190 -6.23 9.07 19.46
N TYR A 191 -7.21 9.51 18.65
CA TYR A 191 -7.77 8.69 17.56
C TYR A 191 -6.72 8.32 16.51
N LEU A 192 -5.86 9.26 16.14
CA LEU A 192 -4.81 9.02 15.16
C LEU A 192 -3.79 7.99 15.67
N LEU A 193 -3.44 8.06 16.95
CA LEU A 193 -2.56 7.08 17.60
C LEU A 193 -3.20 5.68 17.63
N GLU A 194 -4.48 5.61 17.98
CA GLU A 194 -5.22 4.34 18.01
C GLU A 194 -5.31 3.71 16.62
N ASP A 195 -5.62 4.51 15.59
CA ASP A 195 -5.62 4.06 14.19
C ASP A 195 -4.26 3.47 13.77
N ILE A 196 -3.15 4.13 14.16
CA ILE A 196 -1.79 3.67 13.84
C ILE A 196 -1.46 2.37 14.56
N LEU A 197 -1.79 2.26 15.85
CA LEU A 197 -1.55 1.05 16.63
C LEU A 197 -2.36 -0.12 16.08
N ASN A 198 -3.65 0.09 15.76
CA ASN A 198 -4.50 -0.92 15.14
C ASN A 198 -3.92 -1.37 13.78
N LEU A 199 -3.52 -0.42 12.94
CA LEU A 199 -2.91 -0.75 11.64
C LEU A 199 -1.60 -1.52 11.81
N SER A 200 -0.75 -1.14 12.77
CA SER A 200 0.52 -1.82 13.07
C SER A 200 0.31 -3.25 13.53
N THR A 201 -0.63 -3.49 14.46
CA THR A 201 -0.94 -4.85 14.95
C THR A 201 -1.57 -5.74 13.87
N ILE A 202 -2.40 -5.15 13.00
CA ILE A 202 -2.96 -5.86 11.85
C ILE A 202 -1.87 -6.29 10.86
N GLU A 203 -0.91 -5.40 10.56
CA GLU A 203 0.14 -5.65 9.58
C GLU A 203 1.24 -6.58 10.07
N SER A 204 1.54 -6.55 11.38
CA SER A 204 2.48 -7.51 11.98
C SER A 204 1.89 -8.93 12.06
N GLY A 205 0.59 -9.08 11.79
CA GLY A 205 -0.11 -10.36 11.96
C GLY A 205 -0.37 -10.72 13.43
N GLU A 206 -0.18 -9.78 14.34
CA GLU A 206 -0.40 -9.95 15.78
C GLU A 206 -1.85 -9.66 16.19
N TYR A 207 -2.68 -9.17 15.26
CA TYR A 207 -4.09 -8.90 15.53
C TYR A 207 -4.86 -10.21 15.67
N ASN A 208 -5.19 -10.55 16.90
CA ASN A 208 -5.94 -11.77 17.23
C ASN A 208 -7.44 -11.53 17.10
N LEU A 209 -8.04 -12.05 16.02
CA LEU A 209 -9.49 -12.04 15.85
C LEU A 209 -10.17 -13.11 16.72
N GLU A 210 -11.17 -12.70 17.47
CA GLU A 210 -12.09 -13.60 18.17
C GLU A 210 -13.32 -13.89 17.28
N LEU A 211 -13.11 -14.70 16.22
CA LEU A 211 -14.18 -15.03 15.29
C LEU A 211 -15.25 -15.87 15.95
N ALA A 212 -16.46 -15.34 16.02
CA ALA A 212 -17.65 -16.01 16.55
C ALA A 212 -18.87 -15.74 15.65
N GLU A 213 -19.91 -16.54 15.85
CA GLU A 213 -21.22 -16.29 15.22
C GLU A 213 -21.92 -15.15 15.95
N ASN A 214 -22.08 -14.02 15.27
CA ASN A 214 -22.65 -12.81 15.84
C ASN A 214 -23.89 -12.34 15.06
N SER A 215 -24.87 -11.79 15.80
CA SER A 215 -25.98 -11.06 15.23
C SER A 215 -25.54 -9.68 14.79
N ILE A 216 -25.72 -9.41 13.51
CA ILE A 216 -25.30 -8.14 12.90
C ILE A 216 -26.16 -6.98 13.37
N SER A 217 -27.46 -7.24 13.59
CA SER A 217 -28.44 -6.21 13.96
C SER A 217 -28.01 -5.41 15.20
N GLU A 218 -27.44 -6.08 16.21
CA GLU A 218 -27.00 -5.41 17.43
C GLU A 218 -25.77 -4.54 17.21
N ILE A 219 -24.80 -5.02 16.39
CA ILE A 219 -23.56 -4.29 16.09
C ILE A 219 -23.90 -3.00 15.33
N PHE A 220 -24.68 -3.12 14.26
CA PHE A 220 -25.11 -1.93 13.48
C PHE A 220 -25.97 -0.99 14.33
N LYS A 221 -26.85 -1.49 15.18
CA LYS A 221 -27.65 -0.65 16.08
C LYS A 221 -26.79 0.16 17.02
N THR A 222 -25.71 -0.40 17.54
CA THR A 222 -24.76 0.29 18.42
C THR A 222 -24.10 1.45 17.68
N SER A 223 -23.55 1.21 16.50
CA SER A 223 -22.94 2.24 15.67
C SER A 223 -23.93 3.33 15.24
N ILE A 224 -25.11 2.94 14.76
CA ILE A 224 -26.16 3.89 14.36
C ILE A 224 -26.56 4.80 15.52
N ASN A 225 -26.78 4.26 16.73
CA ASN A 225 -27.16 5.05 17.89
C ASN A 225 -26.06 6.04 18.29
N SER A 226 -24.79 5.64 18.22
CA SER A 226 -23.65 6.50 18.49
C SER A 226 -23.61 7.70 17.52
N VAL A 227 -23.77 7.42 16.23
CA VAL A 227 -23.76 8.47 15.18
C VAL A 227 -24.94 9.42 15.33
N LEU A 228 -26.16 8.91 15.55
CA LEU A 228 -27.36 9.73 15.72
C LEU A 228 -27.32 10.61 16.97
N SER A 229 -26.69 10.14 18.05
CA SER A 229 -26.50 10.94 19.27
C SER A 229 -25.66 12.18 19.02
N ASN A 230 -24.67 12.07 18.14
CA ASN A 230 -23.76 13.17 17.77
C ASN A 230 -24.27 14.01 16.59
N ASN A 231 -25.20 13.48 15.79
CA ASN A 231 -25.71 14.11 14.58
C ASN A 231 -27.25 13.94 14.48
N PRO A 232 -28.05 14.64 15.30
CA PRO A 232 -29.49 14.41 15.41
C PRO A 232 -30.27 14.76 14.13
N ASP A 233 -29.71 15.53 13.21
CA ASP A 233 -30.34 15.93 11.97
C ASP A 233 -30.21 14.89 10.84
N ILE A 234 -29.44 13.84 11.06
CA ILE A 234 -29.19 12.79 10.05
C ILE A 234 -30.26 11.69 10.19
N LYS A 235 -30.75 11.21 9.07
CA LYS A 235 -31.65 10.08 9.00
C LYS A 235 -30.88 8.84 8.52
N ILE A 236 -30.93 7.75 9.29
CA ILE A 236 -30.35 6.46 8.88
C ILE A 236 -31.48 5.48 8.65
N ILE A 237 -31.61 5.00 7.41
CA ILE A 237 -32.57 3.98 7.01
C ILE A 237 -31.85 2.63 7.11
N ASN A 238 -32.27 1.82 8.07
CA ASN A 238 -31.69 0.50 8.31
C ASN A 238 -32.60 -0.60 7.77
N ASN A 239 -32.21 -1.23 6.67
CA ASN A 239 -32.92 -2.32 6.00
C ASN A 239 -32.29 -3.70 6.30
N LEU A 240 -31.57 -3.84 7.41
CA LEU A 240 -30.97 -5.12 7.80
C LEU A 240 -32.03 -6.07 8.37
N SER A 241 -31.98 -7.33 7.96
CA SER A 241 -32.77 -8.40 8.59
C SER A 241 -32.19 -8.77 9.96
N SER A 242 -33.05 -8.90 10.96
CA SER A 242 -32.62 -9.26 12.33
C SER A 242 -32.11 -10.69 12.47
N ASP A 243 -32.36 -11.56 11.50
CA ASP A 243 -32.13 -13.01 11.64
C ASP A 243 -30.79 -13.48 11.05
N ILE A 244 -30.03 -12.57 10.43
CA ILE A 244 -28.76 -12.95 9.80
C ILE A 244 -27.62 -12.93 10.81
N LYS A 245 -26.93 -14.08 10.85
CA LYS A 245 -25.70 -14.27 11.62
C LYS A 245 -24.53 -14.48 10.69
N VAL A 246 -23.41 -13.87 11.01
CA VAL A 246 -22.14 -14.01 10.29
C VAL A 246 -21.03 -14.42 11.22
N ILE A 247 -19.97 -14.95 10.66
CA ILE A 247 -18.73 -15.24 11.38
C ILE A 247 -17.87 -13.98 11.37
N CYS A 248 -17.77 -13.31 12.50
CA CYS A 248 -16.97 -12.09 12.65
C CYS A 248 -16.47 -11.90 14.06
N ASP A 249 -15.49 -11.04 14.22
CA ASP A 249 -15.12 -10.45 15.50
C ASP A 249 -15.99 -9.20 15.74
N THR A 250 -16.65 -9.12 16.88
CA THR A 250 -17.61 -8.05 17.19
C THR A 250 -16.94 -6.67 17.23
N LYS A 251 -15.73 -6.57 17.81
CA LYS A 251 -15.01 -5.29 17.90
C LYS A 251 -14.51 -4.83 16.54
N ALA A 252 -13.93 -5.76 15.78
CA ALA A 252 -13.47 -5.47 14.43
C ALA A 252 -14.61 -5.05 13.50
N LEU A 253 -15.77 -5.75 13.57
CA LEU A 253 -16.93 -5.38 12.76
C LEU A 253 -17.53 -4.04 13.19
N LEU A 254 -17.60 -3.76 14.49
CA LEU A 254 -18.05 -2.45 14.98
C LEU A 254 -17.18 -1.34 14.44
N GLN A 255 -15.85 -1.49 14.48
CA GLN A 255 -14.91 -0.53 13.92
C GLN A 255 -15.07 -0.34 12.40
N VAL A 256 -15.34 -1.43 11.66
CA VAL A 256 -15.66 -1.35 10.21
C VAL A 256 -16.90 -0.51 9.97
N VAL A 257 -17.99 -0.79 10.70
CA VAL A 257 -19.27 -0.10 10.55
C VAL A 257 -19.16 1.36 10.94
N ASP A 258 -18.50 1.67 12.08
CA ASP A 258 -18.27 3.03 12.55
C ASP A 258 -17.51 3.86 11.50
N ASN A 259 -16.40 3.33 10.97
CA ASN A 259 -15.61 4.00 9.93
C ASN A 259 -16.43 4.29 8.67
N LEU A 260 -17.24 3.34 8.21
CA LEU A 260 -18.04 3.51 7.00
C LEU A 260 -19.19 4.51 7.20
N ILE A 261 -19.92 4.42 8.33
CA ILE A 261 -21.02 5.37 8.64
C ILE A 261 -20.45 6.78 8.86
N GLU A 262 -19.32 6.92 9.61
CA GLU A 262 -18.68 8.21 9.78
C GLU A 262 -18.20 8.83 8.47
N ASN A 263 -17.69 8.03 7.53
CA ASN A 263 -17.34 8.52 6.21
C ASN A 263 -18.57 9.03 5.46
N SER A 264 -19.69 8.31 5.52
CA SER A 264 -20.96 8.75 4.92
C SER A 264 -21.47 10.03 5.59
N VAL A 265 -21.35 10.20 6.89
CA VAL A 265 -21.68 11.46 7.60
C VAL A 265 -20.77 12.60 7.13
N LYS A 266 -19.47 12.36 7.03
CA LYS A 266 -18.49 13.39 6.66
C LYS A 266 -18.59 13.83 5.20
N TYR A 267 -18.82 12.91 4.29
CA TYR A 267 -18.69 13.15 2.86
C TYR A 267 -20.00 12.98 2.09
N GLY A 268 -20.93 12.19 2.63
CA GLY A 268 -22.19 11.81 1.99
C GLY A 268 -23.35 12.72 2.33
N ILE A 269 -23.26 13.51 3.41
CA ILE A 269 -24.33 14.45 3.80
C ILE A 269 -24.17 15.77 3.06
N THR A 270 -25.27 16.21 2.43
CA THR A 270 -25.40 17.48 1.72
C THR A 270 -26.57 18.29 2.29
N GLU A 271 -26.74 19.54 1.82
CA GLU A 271 -27.92 20.33 2.19
C GLU A 271 -29.21 19.72 1.63
N GLU A 272 -29.11 19.01 0.50
CA GLU A 272 -30.24 18.41 -0.22
C GLU A 272 -30.59 17.01 0.30
N SER A 273 -29.63 16.26 0.83
CA SER A 273 -29.84 14.92 1.38
C SER A 273 -29.07 14.69 2.67
N LYS A 274 -29.81 14.40 3.73
CA LYS A 274 -29.29 14.02 5.04
C LYS A 274 -29.60 12.55 5.38
N GLU A 275 -29.66 11.71 4.36
CA GLU A 275 -29.99 10.30 4.51
C GLU A 275 -28.78 9.40 4.26
N ILE A 276 -28.66 8.36 5.08
CA ILE A 276 -27.73 7.23 4.87
C ILE A 276 -28.60 5.98 4.85
N ILE A 277 -28.42 5.12 3.85
CA ILE A 277 -29.18 3.89 3.69
C ILE A 277 -28.27 2.70 3.92
N ILE A 278 -28.66 1.80 4.81
CA ILE A 278 -27.93 0.57 5.11
C ILE A 278 -28.72 -0.60 4.57
N ASN A 279 -28.17 -1.31 3.61
CA ASN A 279 -28.76 -2.47 2.96
C ASN A 279 -27.92 -3.73 3.20
N MET A 280 -28.51 -4.88 2.94
CA MET A 280 -27.82 -6.15 2.90
C MET A 280 -28.36 -7.04 1.79
N GLN A 281 -27.49 -7.90 1.28
CA GLN A 281 -27.82 -8.91 0.27
C GLN A 281 -27.24 -10.26 0.70
N ASP A 282 -28.10 -11.26 0.80
CA ASP A 282 -27.66 -12.63 1.03
C ASP A 282 -27.15 -13.22 -0.30
N GLN A 283 -25.87 -13.57 -0.34
CA GLN A 283 -25.17 -14.15 -1.50
C GLN A 283 -24.89 -15.65 -1.30
N GLY A 284 -25.65 -16.31 -0.44
CA GLY A 284 -25.51 -17.73 -0.11
C GLY A 284 -24.42 -17.97 0.95
N SER A 285 -23.18 -18.20 0.57
CA SER A 285 -22.08 -18.43 1.51
C SER A 285 -21.57 -17.15 2.17
N LYS A 286 -21.92 -15.98 1.62
CA LYS A 286 -21.52 -14.65 2.13
C LYS A 286 -22.75 -13.75 2.23
N VAL A 287 -22.64 -12.76 3.10
CA VAL A 287 -23.57 -11.64 3.17
C VAL A 287 -22.82 -10.39 2.77
N ARG A 288 -23.37 -9.62 1.83
CA ARG A 288 -22.90 -8.31 1.43
C ARG A 288 -23.68 -7.25 2.19
N PHE A 289 -22.98 -6.32 2.83
CA PHE A 289 -23.50 -5.14 3.50
C PHE A 289 -23.17 -3.92 2.68
N GLU A 290 -24.09 -2.99 2.60
CA GLU A 290 -23.98 -1.77 1.81
C GLU A 290 -24.36 -0.56 2.67
N ILE A 291 -23.55 0.47 2.62
CA ILE A 291 -23.80 1.76 3.25
C ILE A 291 -23.77 2.78 2.12
N GLU A 292 -24.93 3.33 1.82
CA GLU A 292 -25.19 4.25 0.72
C GLU A 292 -25.35 5.65 1.24
N ASP A 293 -24.66 6.59 0.63
CA ASP A 293 -24.77 8.03 0.83
C ASP A 293 -25.07 8.75 -0.49
N HIS A 294 -25.52 9.99 -0.39
CA HIS A 294 -25.87 10.86 -1.51
C HIS A 294 -24.93 12.06 -1.64
N GLY A 295 -23.66 11.88 -1.32
CA GLY A 295 -22.61 12.88 -1.45
C GLY A 295 -22.12 13.11 -2.87
N GLN A 296 -20.93 13.69 -3.00
CA GLN A 296 -20.30 13.98 -4.29
C GLN A 296 -19.86 12.72 -5.07
N GLY A 297 -19.88 11.55 -4.43
CA GLY A 297 -19.38 10.31 -5.02
C GLY A 297 -17.84 10.28 -5.11
N ILE A 298 -17.35 9.16 -5.64
CA ILE A 298 -15.91 8.89 -5.81
C ILE A 298 -15.63 8.74 -7.31
N PRO A 299 -14.69 9.52 -7.90
CA PRO A 299 -14.26 9.37 -9.28
C PRO A 299 -13.80 7.93 -9.58
N ALA A 300 -14.10 7.42 -10.77
CA ALA A 300 -13.86 6.03 -11.13
C ALA A 300 -12.39 5.61 -11.02
N ASP A 301 -11.48 6.51 -11.38
CA ASP A 301 -10.02 6.34 -11.30
C ASP A 301 -9.46 6.34 -9.86
N GLN A 302 -10.26 6.78 -8.89
CA GLN A 302 -9.86 6.88 -7.48
C GLN A 302 -10.52 5.83 -6.57
N ARG A 303 -11.47 5.04 -7.09
CA ARG A 303 -12.26 4.08 -6.31
C ARG A 303 -11.44 3.02 -5.58
N GLU A 304 -10.37 2.53 -6.18
CA GLU A 304 -9.46 1.59 -5.53
C GLU A 304 -8.55 2.29 -4.53
N ARG A 305 -8.15 3.53 -4.87
CA ARG A 305 -7.19 4.31 -4.11
C ARG A 305 -7.72 4.84 -2.78
N VAL A 306 -9.03 5.01 -2.63
CA VAL A 306 -9.64 5.47 -1.36
C VAL A 306 -9.38 4.52 -0.19
N PHE A 307 -8.99 3.27 -0.46
CA PHE A 307 -8.57 2.30 0.54
C PHE A 307 -7.05 2.32 0.82
N GLU A 308 -6.28 3.17 0.12
CA GLU A 308 -4.87 3.41 0.41
C GLU A 308 -4.74 4.27 1.69
N ARG A 309 -3.67 4.09 2.43
CA ARG A 309 -3.40 4.84 3.67
C ARG A 309 -3.18 6.31 3.37
N PHE A 310 -3.78 7.19 4.17
CA PHE A 310 -3.70 8.65 4.04
C PHE A 310 -4.22 9.20 2.71
N PHE A 311 -4.81 8.35 1.86
CA PHE A 311 -5.37 8.84 0.61
C PHE A 311 -6.61 9.70 0.89
N ARG A 312 -6.66 10.85 0.23
CA ARG A 312 -7.79 11.78 0.28
C ARG A 312 -8.03 12.35 -1.11
N ILE A 313 -9.28 12.42 -1.49
CA ILE A 313 -9.68 13.06 -2.75
C ILE A 313 -9.45 14.56 -2.61
N GLN A 314 -8.56 15.11 -3.43
CA GLN A 314 -8.29 16.57 -3.46
C GLN A 314 -9.36 17.26 -4.31
N ASN A 315 -10.38 17.79 -3.66
CA ASN A 315 -11.35 18.68 -4.30
C ASN A 315 -11.25 20.07 -3.65
N ASN A 316 -11.38 21.13 -4.44
CA ASN A 316 -11.28 22.53 -3.98
C ASN A 316 -12.24 22.89 -2.84
N ASN A 317 -13.31 22.12 -2.66
CA ASN A 317 -14.34 22.35 -1.62
C ASN A 317 -14.20 21.43 -0.39
N THR A 318 -13.34 20.41 -0.40
CA THR A 318 -13.22 19.41 0.69
C THR A 318 -12.01 19.63 1.59
N SER A 319 -11.21 20.67 1.34
CA SER A 319 -9.99 20.98 2.12
C SER A 319 -10.24 21.25 3.61
N LEU A 320 -11.49 21.41 4.04
CA LEU A 320 -11.89 21.67 5.43
C LEU A 320 -12.46 20.45 6.18
N LYS A 321 -12.75 19.33 5.50
CA LYS A 321 -13.31 18.16 6.19
C LYS A 321 -12.21 17.38 6.89
N GLU A 322 -12.31 17.27 8.21
CA GLU A 322 -11.33 16.57 9.06
C GLU A 322 -11.35 15.06 8.82
N GLY A 323 -10.17 14.42 8.72
CA GLY A 323 -10.03 12.98 8.62
C GLY A 323 -8.56 12.56 8.46
N THR A 324 -8.19 11.43 9.03
CA THR A 324 -6.82 10.90 9.01
C THR A 324 -6.45 10.24 7.68
N GLY A 325 -7.45 9.82 6.90
CA GLY A 325 -7.25 8.98 5.71
C GLY A 325 -6.84 7.54 6.03
N LEU A 326 -6.94 7.12 7.30
CA LEU A 326 -6.62 5.75 7.72
C LEU A 326 -7.86 4.85 7.82
N GLY A 327 -9.04 5.42 8.10
CA GLY A 327 -10.25 4.66 8.39
C GLY A 327 -10.62 3.62 7.32
N LEU A 328 -10.63 3.99 6.02
CA LEU A 328 -10.94 3.04 4.94
C LEU A 328 -9.85 1.97 4.75
N SER A 329 -8.59 2.29 5.02
CA SER A 329 -7.52 1.28 5.00
C SER A 329 -7.65 0.29 6.15
N ILE A 330 -8.09 0.73 7.33
CA ILE A 330 -8.43 -0.14 8.47
C ILE A 330 -9.62 -1.03 8.12
N VAL A 331 -10.69 -0.48 7.53
CA VAL A 331 -11.83 -1.24 7.03
C VAL A 331 -11.39 -2.38 6.11
N LYS A 332 -10.57 -2.07 5.11
CA LYS A 332 -10.07 -3.06 4.15
C LYS A 332 -9.29 -4.18 4.84
N ASN A 333 -8.42 -3.83 5.77
CA ASN A 333 -7.60 -4.80 6.48
C ASN A 333 -8.44 -5.69 7.41
N LEU A 334 -9.33 -5.11 8.21
CA LEU A 334 -10.20 -5.86 9.13
C LEU A 334 -11.15 -6.80 8.39
N VAL A 335 -11.79 -6.32 7.31
CA VAL A 335 -12.68 -7.15 6.48
C VAL A 335 -11.91 -8.31 5.84
N ASN A 336 -10.70 -8.06 5.33
CA ASN A 336 -9.85 -9.11 4.76
C ASN A 336 -9.44 -10.14 5.81
N LEU A 337 -9.07 -9.71 7.02
CA LEU A 337 -8.75 -10.62 8.13
C LEU A 337 -9.94 -11.49 8.54
N MET A 338 -11.18 -10.97 8.45
CA MET A 338 -12.41 -11.73 8.66
C MET A 338 -12.80 -12.60 7.45
N GLY A 339 -11.95 -12.71 6.41
CA GLY A 339 -12.20 -13.52 5.20
C GLY A 339 -13.20 -12.92 4.23
N GLY A 340 -13.51 -11.63 4.37
CA GLY A 340 -14.41 -10.87 3.50
C GLY A 340 -13.68 -10.14 2.37
N SER A 341 -14.43 -9.27 1.70
CA SER A 341 -13.93 -8.34 0.67
C SER A 341 -14.64 -7.01 0.84
N VAL A 342 -14.01 -5.91 0.41
CA VAL A 342 -14.56 -4.55 0.52
C VAL A 342 -14.41 -3.82 -0.81
N GLY A 343 -15.31 -2.90 -1.09
CA GLY A 343 -15.23 -2.04 -2.26
C GLY A 343 -16.20 -0.87 -2.19
N ASN A 344 -16.27 -0.09 -3.26
CA ASN A 344 -17.23 0.98 -3.42
C ASN A 344 -17.77 1.04 -4.85
N GLU A 345 -18.98 1.56 -4.98
CA GLU A 345 -19.70 1.75 -6.22
C GLU A 345 -20.34 3.14 -6.24
N LYS A 346 -20.74 3.59 -7.42
CA LYS A 346 -21.48 4.85 -7.54
C LYS A 346 -22.94 4.60 -7.11
N ALA A 347 -23.47 5.41 -6.21
CA ALA A 347 -24.89 5.50 -5.95
C ALA A 347 -25.61 6.28 -7.07
N TYR A 348 -26.91 6.06 -7.23
CA TYR A 348 -27.72 6.77 -8.23
C TYR A 348 -28.72 7.72 -7.55
N PRO A 349 -28.90 8.95 -8.03
CA PRO A 349 -28.21 9.60 -9.16
C PRO A 349 -26.76 10.01 -8.85
N ASP A 350 -26.44 10.38 -7.60
CA ASP A 350 -25.14 10.76 -7.12
C ASP A 350 -24.90 10.21 -5.71
N GLY A 351 -23.63 9.99 -5.35
CA GLY A 351 -23.23 9.46 -4.06
C GLY A 351 -22.29 8.27 -4.16
N THR A 352 -22.12 7.58 -3.02
CA THR A 352 -21.27 6.40 -2.90
C THR A 352 -22.01 5.27 -2.18
N ILE A 353 -21.84 4.06 -2.67
CA ILE A 353 -22.17 2.83 -1.95
C ILE A 353 -20.86 2.20 -1.51
N PHE A 354 -20.54 2.25 -0.23
CA PHE A 354 -19.49 1.41 0.34
C PHE A 354 -20.07 0.05 0.69
N TRP A 355 -19.39 -1.00 0.29
CA TRP A 355 -19.84 -2.35 0.57
C TRP A 355 -18.72 -3.23 1.13
N PHE A 356 -19.10 -4.19 1.95
CA PHE A 356 -18.23 -5.27 2.39
C PHE A 356 -18.98 -6.60 2.49
N THR A 357 -18.25 -7.70 2.44
CA THR A 357 -18.80 -9.04 2.58
C THR A 357 -18.24 -9.75 3.80
N LEU A 358 -19.06 -10.59 4.44
CA LEU A 358 -18.63 -11.51 5.50
C LEU A 358 -19.14 -12.90 5.22
N ASN A 359 -18.45 -13.91 5.72
CA ASN A 359 -18.87 -15.29 5.59
C ASN A 359 -20.10 -15.56 6.46
N LYS A 360 -21.10 -16.20 5.86
CA LYS A 360 -22.27 -16.69 6.56
C LYS A 360 -21.92 -18.05 7.18
N LYS A 361 -22.48 -18.35 8.34
CA LYS A 361 -22.43 -19.72 8.84
C LYS A 361 -23.33 -20.59 7.97
N ASN A 362 -22.80 -21.69 7.47
CA ASN A 362 -23.58 -22.76 6.82
C ASN A 362 -24.43 -23.51 7.83
#